data_31bfcf9abfb05973edc1f5af174d9581
#
_entry.id   31bfcf9abfb05973edc1f5af174d9581
#
_cell.length_a   1.000
_cell.length_b   1.000
_cell.length_c   1.000
_cell.angle_alpha   90.00
_cell.angle_beta   90.00
_cell.angle_gamma   90.00
#
_symmetry.space_group_name_H-M   'P 1'
#
loop_
_entity.id
_entity.type
_entity.pdbx_description
1 polymer ?
#
loop_
_entity_poly.entity_id
_entity_poly.type
_entity_poly.pdbx_seq_one_letter_code
_entity_poly.pdbx_strand_id
1 'polypeptide(L)'
;STQFEVLAMLLAFELLQEAGLRMPKTIGQSVSIIGALVVGQAAVEAKIVSPAVIIVVAAAGMAGFTMPSQDFANGLRIWRFLVALGACFAGLFGLTTVAAALIFQLAKMQNCGVSYLTPFVAKEWQHKGGGWVVRGPMPDIKLRELSLNPEGKRRQK
;
A
#
# COMPACT_ATOMS: atom_id res chain seq x y z
N SER A 1 26.75 -3.18 -0.75
CA SER A 1 25.82 -4.04 -1.51
C SER A 1 24.55 -3.25 -1.79
N THR A 2 23.99 -3.37 -2.96
CA THR A 2 22.76 -2.67 -3.40
C THR A 2 21.61 -2.82 -2.42
N GLN A 3 21.52 -3.95 -1.75
CA GLN A 3 20.51 -4.21 -0.72
C GLN A 3 20.62 -3.24 0.45
N PHE A 4 21.83 -3.01 0.93
CA PHE A 4 22.09 -2.08 2.02
C PHE A 4 21.81 -0.62 1.60
N GLU A 5 22.14 -0.27 0.35
CA GLU A 5 21.84 1.03 -0.22
C GLU A 5 20.33 1.31 -0.25
N VAL A 6 19.54 0.32 -0.70
CA VAL A 6 18.07 0.41 -0.74
C VAL A 6 17.51 0.61 0.67
N LEU A 7 17.95 -0.19 1.65
CA LEU A 7 17.46 -0.07 3.04
C LEU A 7 17.83 1.28 3.65
N ALA A 8 19.06 1.73 3.46
CA ALA A 8 19.54 3.02 3.98
C ALA A 8 18.72 4.18 3.37
N MET A 9 18.47 4.14 2.06
CA MET A 9 17.67 5.17 1.38
C MET A 9 16.20 5.13 1.78
N LEU A 10 15.61 3.94 1.95
CA LEU A 10 14.24 3.83 2.46
C LEU A 10 14.13 4.44 3.86
N LEU A 11 15.10 4.17 4.73
CA LEU A 11 15.12 4.72 6.09
C LEU A 11 15.30 6.24 6.08
N ALA A 12 16.23 6.76 5.27
CA ALA A 12 16.43 8.20 5.13
C ALA A 12 15.17 8.90 4.60
N PHE A 13 14.52 8.32 3.59
CA PHE A 13 13.28 8.84 3.03
C PHE A 13 12.14 8.82 4.05
N GLU A 14 12.05 7.78 4.87
CA GLU A 14 11.08 7.65 5.95
C GLU A 14 11.25 8.75 7.00
N LEU A 15 12.50 9.00 7.43
CA LEU A 15 12.80 10.08 8.38
C LEU A 15 12.39 11.45 7.83
N LEU A 16 12.63 11.69 6.54
CA LEU A 16 12.23 12.94 5.88
C LEU A 16 10.70 13.09 5.83
N GLN A 17 9.98 12.01 5.50
CA GLN A 17 8.51 12.01 5.51
C GLN A 17 7.95 12.25 6.91
N GLU A 18 8.49 11.57 7.92
CA GLU A 18 8.05 11.74 9.31
C GLU A 18 8.30 13.18 9.81
N ALA A 19 9.45 13.75 9.48
CA ALA A 19 9.75 15.15 9.78
C ALA A 19 8.76 16.09 9.10
N GLY A 20 8.41 15.83 7.83
CA GLY A 20 7.45 16.62 7.07
C GLY A 20 6.02 16.58 7.65
N LEU A 21 5.61 15.46 8.24
CA LEU A 21 4.29 15.33 8.87
C LEU A 21 4.15 16.13 10.16
N ARG A 22 5.24 16.38 10.87
CA ARG A 22 5.27 17.17 12.12
C ARG A 22 5.30 18.68 11.88
N MET A 23 5.52 19.12 10.66
CA MET A 23 5.53 20.53 10.28
C MET A 23 4.15 20.99 9.77
N PRO A 24 3.85 22.30 9.79
CA PRO A 24 2.68 22.86 9.09
C PRO A 24 2.67 22.40 7.63
N LYS A 25 1.50 21.99 7.12
CA LYS A 25 1.34 21.35 5.80
C LYS A 25 2.06 22.04 4.65
N THR A 26 2.03 23.37 4.63
CA THR A 26 2.67 24.18 3.58
C THR A 26 4.20 24.12 3.59
N ILE A 27 4.81 24.06 4.76
CA ILE A 27 6.26 24.01 4.94
C ILE A 27 6.76 22.57 4.89
N GLY A 28 6.05 21.64 5.53
CA GLY A 28 6.45 20.25 5.63
C GLY A 28 6.60 19.56 4.27
N GLN A 29 5.68 19.85 3.34
CA GLN A 29 5.75 19.27 1.99
C GLN A 29 6.96 19.81 1.21
N SER A 30 7.21 21.11 1.27
CA SER A 30 8.37 21.72 0.60
C SER A 30 9.69 21.21 1.16
N VAL A 31 9.80 21.11 2.49
CA VAL A 31 11.01 20.59 3.17
C VAL A 31 11.25 19.13 2.82
N SER A 32 10.21 18.31 2.77
CA SER A 32 10.33 16.90 2.39
C SER A 32 10.84 16.74 0.96
N ILE A 33 10.32 17.54 0.01
CA ILE A 33 10.74 17.46 -1.41
C ILE A 33 12.19 17.95 -1.56
N ILE A 34 12.54 19.11 -1.00
CA ILE A 34 13.88 19.67 -1.07
C ILE A 34 14.87 18.77 -0.35
N GLY A 35 14.52 18.30 0.86
CA GLY A 35 15.35 17.38 1.62
C GLY A 35 15.64 16.09 0.86
N ALA A 36 14.62 15.48 0.25
CA ALA A 36 14.79 14.28 -0.56
C ALA A 36 15.70 14.52 -1.78
N LEU A 37 15.53 15.66 -2.46
CA LEU A 37 16.35 16.02 -3.61
C LEU A 37 17.82 16.27 -3.21
N VAL A 38 18.07 17.09 -2.19
CA VAL A 38 19.43 17.45 -1.73
C VAL A 38 20.14 16.22 -1.16
N VAL A 39 19.46 15.45 -0.30
CA VAL A 39 20.05 14.22 0.27
C VAL A 39 20.29 13.18 -0.81
N GLY A 40 19.37 13.03 -1.77
CA GLY A 40 19.51 12.13 -2.90
C GLY A 40 20.70 12.49 -3.79
N GLN A 41 20.87 13.76 -4.16
CA GLN A 41 22.00 14.23 -4.96
C GLN A 41 23.32 14.04 -4.21
N ALA A 42 23.39 14.46 -2.95
CA ALA A 42 24.60 14.30 -2.13
C ALA A 42 25.00 12.83 -1.97
N ALA A 43 24.04 11.92 -1.82
CA ALA A 43 24.31 10.48 -1.70
C ALA A 43 24.90 9.88 -3.00
N VAL A 44 24.45 10.36 -4.17
CA VAL A 44 25.03 9.96 -5.48
C VAL A 44 26.42 10.54 -5.66
N GLU A 45 26.61 11.83 -5.39
CA GLU A 45 27.90 12.50 -5.53
C GLU A 45 28.95 11.87 -4.61
N ALA A 46 28.56 11.53 -3.39
CA ALA A 46 29.42 10.81 -2.45
C ALA A 46 29.64 9.33 -2.80
N LYS A 47 29.02 8.83 -3.87
CA LYS A 47 29.07 7.40 -4.29
C LYS A 47 28.63 6.42 -3.20
N ILE A 48 27.77 6.86 -2.29
CA ILE A 48 27.20 6.02 -1.22
C ILE A 48 26.07 5.17 -1.80
N VAL A 49 25.32 5.74 -2.76
CA VAL A 49 24.13 5.10 -3.36
C VAL A 49 24.19 5.23 -4.87
N SER A 50 23.76 4.19 -5.58
CA SER A 50 23.66 4.26 -7.04
C SER A 50 22.46 5.11 -7.48
N PRO A 51 22.56 5.83 -8.62
CA PRO A 51 21.45 6.63 -9.15
C PRO A 51 20.18 5.80 -9.40
N ALA A 52 20.34 4.54 -9.80
CA ALA A 52 19.21 3.63 -10.04
C ALA A 52 18.40 3.37 -8.76
N VAL A 53 19.06 3.19 -7.63
CA VAL A 53 18.39 2.99 -6.33
C VAL A 53 17.56 4.21 -5.95
N ILE A 54 18.06 5.41 -6.16
CA ILE A 54 17.35 6.66 -5.86
C ILE A 54 16.07 6.77 -6.70
N ILE A 55 16.16 6.45 -7.99
CA ILE A 55 14.98 6.49 -8.88
C ILE A 55 13.90 5.54 -8.39
N VAL A 56 14.26 4.30 -8.03
CA VAL A 56 13.32 3.29 -7.54
C VAL A 56 12.69 3.72 -6.21
N VAL A 57 13.50 4.20 -5.27
CA VAL A 57 13.00 4.65 -3.95
C VAL A 57 12.11 5.88 -4.08
N ALA A 58 12.48 6.84 -4.95
CA ALA A 58 11.66 8.02 -5.23
C ALA A 58 10.32 7.64 -5.87
N ALA A 59 10.33 6.73 -6.86
CA ALA A 59 9.11 6.22 -7.49
C ALA A 59 8.20 5.52 -6.47
N ALA A 60 8.76 4.68 -5.60
CA ALA A 60 8.02 4.03 -4.52
C ALA A 60 7.44 5.04 -3.50
N GLY A 61 8.18 6.12 -3.22
CA GLY A 61 7.71 7.22 -2.37
C GLY A 61 6.53 7.96 -3.00
N MET A 62 6.66 8.31 -4.30
CA MET A 62 5.59 8.99 -5.03
C MET A 62 4.32 8.14 -5.15
N ALA A 63 4.46 6.82 -5.33
CA ALA A 63 3.32 5.90 -5.34
C ALA A 63 2.49 5.95 -4.04
N GLY A 64 3.13 6.26 -2.90
CA GLY A 64 2.43 6.45 -1.63
C GLY A 64 1.43 7.62 -1.65
N PHE A 65 1.67 8.67 -2.44
CA PHE A 65 0.76 9.82 -2.55
C PHE A 65 -0.50 9.54 -3.38
N THR A 66 -0.53 8.46 -4.14
CA THR A 66 -1.72 8.06 -4.91
C THR A 66 -2.79 7.38 -4.04
N MET A 67 -2.46 7.05 -2.79
CA MET A 67 -3.39 6.40 -1.88
C MET A 67 -4.48 7.36 -1.38
N PRO A 68 -5.77 6.97 -1.44
CA PRO A 68 -6.87 7.84 -1.06
C PRO A 68 -6.96 8.11 0.46
N SER A 69 -6.44 7.21 1.30
CA SER A 69 -6.44 7.38 2.76
C SER A 69 -5.02 7.37 3.32
N GLN A 70 -4.71 8.37 4.16
CA GLN A 70 -3.41 8.49 4.82
C GLN A 70 -3.17 7.38 5.83
N ASP A 71 -4.23 6.93 6.52
CA ASP A 71 -4.11 5.85 7.52
C ASP A 71 -3.72 4.53 6.88
N PHE A 72 -4.28 4.24 5.70
CA PHE A 72 -3.89 3.06 4.91
C PHE A 72 -2.45 3.17 4.41
N ALA A 73 -2.06 4.34 3.90
CA ALA A 73 -0.69 4.59 3.47
C ALA A 73 0.31 4.39 4.61
N ASN A 74 -0.01 4.89 5.83
CA ASN A 74 0.81 4.72 7.02
C ASN A 74 0.94 3.24 7.42
N GLY A 75 -0.13 2.46 7.32
CA GLY A 75 -0.07 1.02 7.56
C GLY A 75 0.86 0.30 6.59
N LEU A 76 0.78 0.64 5.30
CA LEU A 76 1.65 0.05 4.26
C LEU A 76 3.13 0.45 4.40
N ARG A 77 3.44 1.58 5.05
CA ARG A 77 4.82 2.00 5.31
C ARG A 77 5.60 0.94 6.08
N ILE A 78 5.02 0.39 7.13
CA ILE A 78 5.66 -0.67 7.94
C ILE A 78 5.89 -1.91 7.08
N TRP A 79 4.90 -2.31 6.29
CA TRP A 79 5.01 -3.48 5.42
C TRP A 79 6.07 -3.32 4.33
N ARG A 80 6.26 -2.11 3.81
CA ARG A 80 7.33 -1.80 2.86
C ARG A 80 8.72 -2.14 3.43
N PHE A 81 8.98 -1.82 4.70
CA PHE A 81 10.24 -2.21 5.36
C PHE A 81 10.36 -3.72 5.54
N LEU A 82 9.30 -4.40 5.95
CA LEU A 82 9.30 -5.85 6.10
C LEU A 82 9.57 -6.55 4.77
N VAL A 83 8.95 -6.08 3.68
CA VAL A 83 9.19 -6.61 2.33
C VAL A 83 10.63 -6.36 1.88
N ALA A 84 11.17 -5.16 2.11
CA ALA A 84 12.55 -4.84 1.78
C ALA A 84 13.55 -5.68 2.58
N LEU A 85 13.32 -5.88 3.88
CA LEU A 85 14.13 -6.77 4.72
C LEU A 85 14.04 -8.23 4.23
N GLY A 86 12.85 -8.73 3.95
CA GLY A 86 12.66 -10.08 3.40
C GLY A 86 13.42 -10.28 2.10
N ALA A 87 13.36 -9.28 1.21
CA ALA A 87 14.12 -9.31 -0.04
C ALA A 87 15.63 -9.27 0.17
N CYS A 88 16.12 -8.56 1.19
CA CYS A 88 17.54 -8.49 1.53
C CYS A 88 18.09 -9.83 2.01
N PHE A 89 17.34 -10.57 2.85
CA PHE A 89 17.80 -11.82 3.42
C PHE A 89 17.63 -13.03 2.50
N ALA A 90 16.50 -13.13 1.83
CA ALA A 90 16.13 -14.29 1.04
C ALA A 90 15.84 -13.97 -0.45
N GLY A 91 16.21 -12.78 -0.92
CA GLY A 91 16.04 -12.39 -2.31
C GLY A 91 14.56 -12.43 -2.73
N LEU A 92 14.31 -12.93 -3.94
CA LEU A 92 12.96 -13.03 -4.51
C LEU A 92 12.01 -13.89 -3.66
N PHE A 93 12.54 -14.95 -3.04
CA PHE A 93 11.75 -15.81 -2.17
C PHE A 93 11.27 -15.07 -0.91
N GLY A 94 12.14 -14.26 -0.28
CA GLY A 94 11.77 -13.44 0.86
C GLY A 94 10.74 -12.38 0.50
N LEU A 95 10.90 -11.74 -0.65
CA LEU A 95 9.94 -10.77 -1.16
C LEU A 95 8.55 -11.39 -1.34
N THR A 96 8.46 -12.53 -2.03
CA THR A 96 7.18 -13.21 -2.28
C THR A 96 6.51 -13.71 -1.00
N THR A 97 7.30 -14.22 -0.06
CA THR A 97 6.80 -14.73 1.22
C THR A 97 6.21 -13.61 2.08
N VAL A 98 6.91 -12.48 2.21
CA VAL A 98 6.41 -11.34 2.99
C VAL A 98 5.21 -10.67 2.30
N ALA A 99 5.22 -10.57 0.97
CA ALA A 99 4.08 -10.06 0.22
C ALA A 99 2.84 -10.97 0.37
N ALA A 100 3.01 -12.28 0.32
CA ALA A 100 1.92 -13.23 0.57
C ALA A 100 1.39 -13.12 2.01
N ALA A 101 2.27 -12.94 2.99
CA ALA A 101 1.87 -12.73 4.38
C ALA A 101 1.05 -11.45 4.55
N LEU A 102 1.41 -10.36 3.86
CA LEU A 102 0.63 -9.11 3.83
C LEU A 102 -0.78 -9.35 3.28
N ILE A 103 -0.88 -10.00 2.12
CA ILE A 103 -2.18 -10.31 1.50
C ILE A 103 -3.02 -11.19 2.43
N PHE A 104 -2.41 -12.20 3.05
CA PHE A 104 -3.08 -13.07 4.01
C PHE A 104 -3.59 -12.29 5.23
N GLN A 105 -2.80 -11.35 5.75
CA GLN A 105 -3.20 -10.50 6.86
C GLN A 105 -4.38 -9.61 6.48
N LEU A 106 -4.35 -8.97 5.32
CA LEU A 106 -5.46 -8.16 4.81
C LEU A 106 -6.73 -8.99 4.59
N ALA A 107 -6.59 -10.22 4.10
CA ALA A 107 -7.71 -11.14 3.91
C ALA A 107 -8.38 -11.56 5.23
N LYS A 108 -7.59 -11.64 6.30
CA LYS A 108 -8.06 -12.03 7.64
C LYS A 108 -8.69 -10.88 8.42
N MET A 109 -8.38 -9.64 8.05
CA MET A 109 -8.95 -8.45 8.71
C MET A 109 -10.46 -8.37 8.45
N GLN A 110 -11.21 -8.20 9.53
CA GLN A 110 -12.65 -7.95 9.50
C GLN A 110 -12.91 -6.60 10.17
N ASN A 111 -13.71 -5.77 9.53
CA ASN A 111 -14.17 -4.50 10.08
C ASN A 111 -15.69 -4.52 10.15
N CYS A 112 -16.24 -4.33 11.35
CA CYS A 112 -17.70 -4.40 11.59
C CYS A 112 -18.38 -5.68 11.06
N GLY A 113 -17.69 -6.85 11.13
CA GLY A 113 -18.21 -8.13 10.66
C GLY A 113 -18.11 -8.36 9.14
N VAL A 114 -17.58 -7.40 8.39
CA VAL A 114 -17.33 -7.52 6.95
C VAL A 114 -15.83 -7.71 6.70
N SER A 115 -15.46 -8.67 5.85
CA SER A 115 -14.07 -8.89 5.47
C SER A 115 -13.53 -7.67 4.72
N TYR A 116 -12.30 -7.22 5.08
CA TYR A 116 -11.67 -6.04 4.47
C TYR A 116 -11.49 -6.17 2.95
N LEU A 117 -11.17 -7.36 2.48
CA LEU A 117 -11.02 -7.67 1.05
C LEU A 117 -12.32 -8.15 0.39
N THR A 118 -13.48 -7.78 0.92
CA THR A 118 -14.74 -8.02 0.20
C THR A 118 -14.74 -7.20 -1.10
N PRO A 119 -15.09 -7.76 -2.24
CA PRO A 119 -15.67 -9.09 -2.50
C PRO A 119 -14.67 -10.20 -2.83
N PHE A 120 -13.34 -9.92 -2.85
CA PHE A 120 -12.34 -10.91 -3.29
C PHE A 120 -12.25 -12.15 -2.42
N VAL A 121 -12.48 -12.03 -1.11
CA VAL A 121 -12.36 -13.10 -0.12
C VAL A 121 -13.72 -13.61 0.36
N ALA A 122 -14.81 -12.91 0.08
CA ALA A 122 -16.14 -13.33 0.48
C ALA A 122 -16.70 -14.44 -0.41
N LYS A 123 -17.55 -15.28 0.16
CA LYS A 123 -18.29 -16.35 -0.58
C LYS A 123 -19.20 -15.82 -1.70
N GLU A 124 -19.18 -14.53 -1.97
CA GLU A 124 -20.07 -13.82 -2.89
C GLU A 124 -19.75 -13.99 -4.38
N TRP A 125 -18.62 -14.60 -4.71
CA TRP A 125 -18.30 -14.94 -6.11
C TRP A 125 -19.35 -15.82 -6.79
N GLN A 126 -20.25 -16.44 -6.03
CA GLN A 126 -21.31 -17.30 -6.56
C GLN A 126 -22.53 -16.53 -7.09
N HIS A 127 -22.64 -15.24 -6.85
CA HIS A 127 -23.77 -14.44 -7.31
C HIS A 127 -23.42 -13.68 -8.59
N LYS A 128 -23.77 -14.26 -9.74
CA LYS A 128 -23.72 -13.63 -11.05
C LYS A 128 -24.61 -12.38 -11.06
N GLY A 129 -24.08 -11.22 -10.73
CA GLY A 129 -24.84 -9.97 -10.73
C GLY A 129 -24.33 -8.88 -9.78
N GLY A 130 -23.34 -9.16 -8.95
CA GLY A 130 -22.71 -8.16 -8.10
C GLY A 130 -21.85 -7.21 -8.91
N GLY A 131 -22.38 -6.04 -9.23
CA GLY A 131 -21.76 -5.02 -10.09
C GLY A 131 -20.67 -4.21 -9.42
N TRP A 132 -19.69 -4.84 -8.77
CA TRP A 132 -18.57 -4.13 -8.16
C TRP A 132 -17.42 -3.83 -9.15
N VAL A 133 -17.20 -4.68 -10.14
CA VAL A 133 -16.27 -4.42 -11.26
C VAL A 133 -17.01 -3.91 -12.48
N VAL A 134 -18.12 -4.56 -12.83
CA VAL A 134 -18.96 -4.20 -13.97
C VAL A 134 -20.39 -4.06 -13.48
N ARG A 135 -20.97 -2.87 -13.66
CA ARG A 135 -22.37 -2.63 -13.32
C ARG A 135 -23.28 -3.37 -14.27
N GLY A 136 -23.87 -4.46 -13.81
CA GLY A 136 -24.89 -5.19 -14.57
C GLY A 136 -26.20 -4.40 -14.71
N PRO A 137 -27.07 -4.77 -15.66
CA PRO A 137 -28.37 -4.15 -15.80
C PRO A 137 -29.22 -4.38 -14.53
N MET A 138 -29.91 -3.32 -14.09
CA MET A 138 -30.71 -3.33 -12.85
C MET A 138 -31.70 -4.49 -12.71
N PRO A 139 -32.36 -4.97 -13.76
CA PRO A 139 -33.32 -6.09 -13.66
C PRO A 139 -32.66 -7.41 -13.24
N ASP A 140 -31.37 -7.59 -13.50
CA ASP A 140 -30.64 -8.83 -13.18
C ASP A 140 -30.10 -8.86 -11.75
N ILE A 141 -30.03 -7.70 -11.08
CA ILE A 141 -29.54 -7.57 -9.71
C ILE A 141 -30.70 -7.78 -8.72
N LYS A 142 -31.07 -9.02 -8.50
CA LYS A 142 -32.22 -9.39 -7.62
C LYS A 142 -31.83 -9.60 -6.16
N LEU A 143 -30.54 -9.81 -5.88
CA LEU A 143 -30.06 -10.14 -4.54
C LEU A 143 -29.29 -8.97 -3.92
N ARG A 144 -29.38 -8.84 -2.60
CA ARG A 144 -28.53 -7.93 -1.82
C ARG A 144 -27.16 -8.56 -1.61
N GLU A 145 -26.15 -7.73 -1.40
CA GLU A 145 -24.82 -8.21 -1.05
C GLU A 145 -24.86 -8.98 0.26
N LEU A 146 -24.44 -10.24 0.23
CA LEU A 146 -24.45 -11.13 1.39
C LEU A 146 -23.40 -10.74 2.44
N SER A 147 -22.37 -9.99 2.05
CA SER A 147 -21.34 -9.45 2.95
C SER A 147 -21.90 -8.58 4.07
N LEU A 148 -23.01 -7.91 3.81
CA LEU A 148 -23.72 -7.06 4.77
C LEU A 148 -24.72 -7.81 5.66
N ASN A 149 -24.78 -9.15 5.55
CA ASN A 149 -25.71 -10.02 6.28
C ASN A 149 -27.15 -9.46 6.37
N PRO A 150 -27.79 -9.12 5.23
CA PRO A 150 -29.09 -8.49 5.23
C PRO A 150 -30.18 -9.47 5.70
N GLU A 151 -31.11 -9.02 6.54
CA GLU A 151 -32.27 -9.82 6.98
C GLU A 151 -33.14 -10.32 5.81
N GLY A 152 -33.22 -9.54 4.74
CA GLY A 152 -33.92 -9.92 3.50
C GLY A 152 -32.92 -10.07 2.34
N LYS A 153 -32.81 -11.28 1.77
CA LYS A 153 -31.88 -11.59 0.68
C LYS A 153 -32.28 -10.94 -0.66
N ARG A 154 -33.53 -10.58 -0.86
CA ARG A 154 -34.04 -9.95 -2.09
C ARG A 154 -33.97 -8.43 -2.02
N ARG A 155 -33.54 -7.79 -3.10
CA ARG A 155 -33.46 -6.33 -3.23
C ARG A 155 -34.82 -5.70 -3.56
N GLN A 156 -35.71 -6.44 -4.22
CA GLN A 156 -37.06 -6.03 -4.58
C GLN A 156 -38.03 -7.17 -4.26
N LYS A 157 -39.26 -6.81 -3.83
CA LYS A 157 -40.37 -7.74 -3.69
C LYS A 157 -40.88 -8.17 -5.05
#